data_3dcb7c388d73523582f437982b2c6f57
#
_entry.id   3dcb7c388d73523582f437982b2c6f57
#
_cell.length_a   1.000
_cell.length_b   1.000
_cell.length_c   1.000
_cell.angle_alpha   90.00
_cell.angle_beta   90.00
_cell.angle_gamma   90.00
#
_symmetry.space_group_name_H-M   'P 1'
#
loop_
_entity.id
_entity.type
_entity.pdbx_description
1 polymer ?
#
loop_
_entity_poly.entity_id
_entity_poly.type
_entity_poly.pdbx_seq_one_letter_code
_entity_poly.pdbx_strand_id
1 'polypeptide(L)'
;MTKENEIRLAKLENEAGTLDLKLAKLDQFLFEHKYKYDINPEEIRLMKAQRTIMFSYSTVLHERIEVLRKEINKPRINADDVMLNS
;
A
#
# COMPACT_ATOMS: atom_id res chain seq x y z
N MET A 1 -13.72 -15.12 -7.43
CA MET A 1 -14.39 -14.62 -8.60
C MET A 1 -13.86 -13.26 -8.98
N THR A 2 -13.77 -13.00 -10.28
CA THR A 2 -13.11 -11.82 -10.83
C THR A 2 -13.69 -10.51 -10.33
N LYS A 3 -15.02 -10.41 -10.32
CA LYS A 3 -15.68 -9.17 -9.92
C LYS A 3 -15.41 -8.83 -8.45
N GLU A 4 -15.43 -9.83 -7.59
CA GLU A 4 -15.15 -9.65 -6.17
C GLU A 4 -13.70 -9.22 -5.96
N ASN A 5 -12.77 -9.81 -6.69
CA ASN A 5 -11.36 -9.47 -6.62
C ASN A 5 -11.11 -8.06 -7.18
N GLU A 6 -11.84 -7.65 -8.20
CA GLU A 6 -11.75 -6.30 -8.73
C GLU A 6 -12.21 -5.25 -7.72
N ILE A 7 -13.28 -5.55 -6.97
CA ILE A 7 -13.76 -4.68 -5.90
C ILE A 7 -12.71 -4.58 -4.79
N ARG A 8 -12.12 -5.70 -4.38
CA ARG A 8 -11.06 -5.71 -3.38
C ARG A 8 -9.86 -4.90 -3.84
N LEU A 9 -9.48 -5.07 -5.11
CA LEU A 9 -8.35 -4.33 -5.67
C LEU A 9 -8.60 -2.83 -5.62
N ALA A 10 -9.79 -2.39 -6.02
CA ALA A 10 -10.14 -0.96 -5.99
C ALA A 10 -10.06 -0.39 -4.58
N LYS A 11 -10.53 -1.15 -3.58
CA LYS A 11 -10.47 -0.73 -2.17
C LYS A 11 -9.03 -0.64 -1.68
N LEU A 12 -8.19 -1.62 -2.03
CA LEU A 12 -6.78 -1.62 -1.64
C LEU A 12 -6.02 -0.47 -2.29
N GLU A 13 -6.27 -0.21 -3.56
CA GLU A 13 -5.62 0.89 -4.28
C GLU A 13 -6.01 2.23 -3.66
N ASN A 14 -7.27 2.39 -3.30
CA ASN A 14 -7.74 3.61 -2.64
C ASN A 14 -7.09 3.79 -1.27
N GLU A 15 -7.03 2.72 -0.47
CA GLU A 15 -6.40 2.75 0.84
C GLU A 15 -4.91 3.07 0.73
N ALA A 16 -4.20 2.42 -0.19
CA ALA A 16 -2.78 2.66 -0.42
C ALA A 16 -2.53 4.09 -0.86
N GLY A 17 -3.34 4.62 -1.77
CA GLY A 17 -3.20 6.00 -2.24
C GLY A 17 -3.39 7.01 -1.12
N THR A 18 -4.40 6.80 -0.27
CA THR A 18 -4.65 7.67 0.88
C THR A 18 -3.50 7.61 1.88
N LEU A 19 -3.02 6.41 2.17
CA LEU A 19 -1.91 6.20 3.10
C LEU A 19 -0.63 6.84 2.57
N ASP A 20 -0.33 6.64 1.28
CA ASP A 20 0.87 7.18 0.66
C ASP A 20 0.87 8.71 0.67
N LEU A 21 -0.30 9.33 0.48
CA LEU A 21 -0.42 10.77 0.57
C LEU A 21 -0.16 11.27 1.98
N LYS A 22 -0.71 10.60 2.98
CA LYS A 22 -0.45 10.93 4.40
C LYS A 22 1.01 10.78 4.74
N LEU A 23 1.64 9.72 4.26
CA LEU A 23 3.06 9.46 4.48
C LEU A 23 3.92 10.55 3.86
N ALA A 24 3.61 10.97 2.64
CA ALA A 24 4.32 12.04 1.97
C ALA A 24 4.22 13.37 2.74
N LYS A 25 3.03 13.68 3.26
CA LYS A 25 2.82 14.88 4.06
C LYS A 25 3.59 14.84 5.37
N LEU A 26 3.62 13.69 6.02
CA LEU A 26 4.38 13.52 7.26
C LEU A 26 5.88 13.65 7.01
N ASP A 27 6.37 13.06 5.92
CA ASP A 27 7.78 13.18 5.53
C ASP A 27 8.16 14.63 5.28
N GLN A 28 7.31 15.36 4.58
CA GLN A 28 7.55 16.78 4.30
C GLN A 28 7.57 17.58 5.60
N PHE A 29 6.64 17.33 6.49
CA PHE A 29 6.59 18.00 7.79
C PHE A 29 7.86 17.74 8.60
N LEU A 30 8.29 16.48 8.68
CA LEU A 30 9.49 16.10 9.42
C LEU A 30 10.76 16.71 8.82
N PHE A 31 10.78 16.88 7.52
CA PHE A 31 11.90 17.57 6.85
C PHE A 31 11.91 19.06 7.19
N GLU A 32 10.73 19.70 7.17
CA GLU A 32 10.62 21.15 7.35
C GLU A 32 10.75 21.59 8.81
N HIS A 33 10.39 20.76 9.79
CA HIS A 33 10.35 21.17 11.19
C HIS A 33 11.71 21.66 11.69
N LYS A 34 12.79 21.15 11.14
CA LYS A 34 14.14 21.57 11.53
C LYS A 34 14.40 23.04 11.28
N TYR A 35 13.67 23.63 10.33
CA TYR A 35 13.91 24.97 9.84
C TYR A 35 12.81 25.97 10.17
N LYS A 36 11.62 25.48 10.42
CA LYS A 36 10.42 26.32 10.49
C LYS A 36 9.64 26.25 11.79
N TYR A 37 9.76 25.17 12.52
CA TYR A 37 8.85 24.89 13.65
C TYR A 37 9.64 24.55 14.90
N ASP A 38 9.15 25.10 16.04
CA ASP A 38 9.64 24.73 17.36
C ASP A 38 8.65 23.71 17.94
N ILE A 39 8.97 22.44 17.77
CA ILE A 39 8.09 21.35 18.16
C ILE A 39 8.75 20.52 19.24
N ASN A 40 7.94 20.08 20.20
CA ASN A 40 8.39 19.22 21.28
C ASN A 40 9.16 18.01 20.71
N PRO A 41 10.42 17.79 21.16
CA PRO A 41 11.21 16.65 20.66
C PRO A 41 10.53 15.29 20.84
N GLU A 42 9.72 15.13 21.89
CA GLU A 42 8.99 13.90 22.14
C GLU A 42 7.95 13.65 21.05
N GLU A 43 7.27 14.71 20.61
CA GLU A 43 6.32 14.61 19.52
C GLU A 43 7.01 14.26 18.21
N ILE A 44 8.17 14.85 17.95
CA ILE A 44 8.96 14.52 16.75
C ILE A 44 9.36 13.05 16.79
N ARG A 45 9.76 12.53 17.94
CA ARG A 45 10.10 11.12 18.07
C ARG A 45 8.91 10.22 17.72
N LEU A 46 7.73 10.58 18.21
CA LEU A 46 6.50 9.82 17.94
C LEU A 46 6.10 9.92 16.47
N MET A 47 6.26 11.07 15.84
CA MET A 47 5.99 11.23 14.41
C MET A 47 6.93 10.40 13.56
N LYS A 48 8.19 10.29 13.94
CA LYS A 48 9.15 9.43 13.24
C LYS A 48 8.78 7.95 13.37
N ALA A 49 8.32 7.55 14.56
CA ALA A 49 7.83 6.19 14.77
C ALA A 49 6.58 5.93 13.92
N GLN A 50 5.66 6.88 13.90
CA GLN A 50 4.46 6.80 13.07
C GLN A 50 4.81 6.65 11.58
N ARG A 51 5.76 7.43 11.12
CA ARG A 51 6.24 7.35 9.73
C ARG A 51 6.74 5.95 9.40
N THR A 52 7.53 5.36 10.29
CA THR A 52 8.06 4.01 10.10
C THR A 52 6.96 2.97 9.98
N ILE A 53 5.96 3.08 10.86
CA ILE A 53 4.80 2.17 10.86
C ILE A 53 3.99 2.35 9.56
N MET A 54 3.74 3.58 9.17
CA MET A 54 2.99 3.90 7.95
C MET A 54 3.71 3.39 6.70
N PHE A 55 5.02 3.52 6.68
CA PHE A 55 5.82 3.00 5.56
C PHE A 55 5.70 1.49 5.46
N SER A 56 5.80 0.79 6.59
CA SER A 56 5.64 -0.67 6.61
C SER A 56 4.24 -1.09 6.17
N TYR A 57 3.23 -0.37 6.61
CA TYR A 57 1.86 -0.63 6.20
C TYR A 57 1.68 -0.40 4.69
N SER A 58 2.21 0.70 4.17
CA SER A 58 2.19 0.99 2.74
C SER A 58 2.82 -0.16 1.94
N THR A 59 3.97 -0.64 2.38
CA THR A 59 4.67 -1.75 1.73
C THR A 59 3.77 -2.99 1.65
N VAL A 60 3.10 -3.35 2.74
CA VAL A 60 2.20 -4.50 2.77
C VAL A 60 1.02 -4.29 1.83
N LEU A 61 0.43 -3.09 1.82
CA LEU A 61 -0.69 -2.81 0.93
C LEU A 61 -0.28 -2.94 -0.55
N HIS A 62 0.88 -2.43 -0.91
CA HIS A 62 1.37 -2.55 -2.29
C HIS A 62 1.67 -3.99 -2.66
N GLU A 63 2.18 -4.79 -1.74
CA GLU A 63 2.37 -6.22 -1.98
C GLU A 63 1.05 -6.94 -2.17
N ARG A 64 0.05 -6.62 -1.36
CA ARG A 64 -1.29 -7.20 -1.49
C ARG A 64 -1.93 -6.84 -2.84
N ILE A 65 -1.75 -5.60 -3.26
CA ILE A 65 -2.23 -5.13 -4.57
C ILE A 65 -1.58 -5.95 -5.69
N GLU A 66 -0.27 -6.16 -5.60
CA GLU A 66 0.48 -6.94 -6.58
C GLU A 66 -0.04 -8.36 -6.68
N VAL A 67 -0.21 -9.02 -5.53
CA VAL A 67 -0.74 -10.39 -5.47
C VAL A 67 -2.12 -10.45 -6.09
N LEU A 68 -2.98 -9.50 -5.75
CA LEU A 68 -4.36 -9.49 -6.24
C LEU A 68 -4.42 -9.22 -7.75
N ARG A 69 -3.57 -8.34 -8.25
CA ARG A 69 -3.47 -8.09 -9.70
C ARG A 69 -3.06 -9.35 -10.45
N LYS A 70 -2.10 -10.08 -9.93
CA LYS A 70 -1.66 -11.35 -10.52
C LYS A 70 -2.81 -12.36 -10.53
N GLU A 71 -3.58 -12.41 -9.46
CA GLU A 71 -4.72 -13.32 -9.36
C GLU A 71 -5.80 -12.97 -10.39
N ILE A 72 -6.12 -11.69 -10.54
CA ILE A 72 -7.11 -11.20 -11.50
C ILE A 72 -6.66 -11.48 -12.93
N ASN A 73 -5.38 -11.26 -13.21
CA ASN A 73 -4.83 -11.39 -14.56
C ASN A 73 -4.40 -12.82 -14.91
N LYS A 74 -4.55 -13.73 -13.96
CA LYS A 74 -4.19 -15.12 -14.17
C LYS A 74 -5.07 -15.73 -15.26
N PRO A 75 -4.49 -16.36 -16.30
CA PRO A 75 -5.28 -17.02 -17.34
C PRO A 75 -6.15 -18.10 -16.72
N ARG A 76 -7.41 -18.15 -17.14
CA ARG A 76 -8.29 -19.25 -16.76
C ARG A 76 -7.84 -20.50 -17.53
N ILE A 77 -7.35 -21.47 -16.77
CA ILE A 77 -6.98 -22.76 -17.34
C ILE A 77 -8.08 -23.73 -16.97
N ASN A 78 -8.81 -24.20 -17.96
CA ASN A 78 -9.80 -25.27 -17.76
C ASN A 78 -9.09 -26.61 -17.62
N ALA A 79 -9.76 -27.57 -16.99
CA ALA A 79 -9.23 -28.93 -16.90
C ALA A 79 -8.89 -29.49 -18.29
N ASP A 80 -9.71 -29.18 -19.28
CA ASP A 80 -9.52 -29.64 -20.65
C ASP A 80 -8.25 -29.04 -21.25
N ASP A 81 -7.97 -27.75 -20.99
CA ASP A 81 -6.76 -27.09 -21.48
C ASP A 81 -5.51 -27.71 -20.87
N VAL A 82 -5.57 -28.02 -19.57
CA VAL A 82 -4.46 -28.69 -18.90
C VAL A 82 -4.20 -30.06 -19.50
N MET A 83 -5.25 -30.80 -19.79
CA MET A 83 -5.12 -32.13 -20.39
C MET A 83 -4.57 -32.08 -21.80
N LEU A 84 -4.95 -31.07 -22.57
CA LEU A 84 -4.45 -30.89 -23.92
C LEU A 84 -2.97 -30.52 -23.97
N ASN A 85 -2.49 -29.87 -22.93
CA ASN A 85 -1.11 -29.40 -22.85
C ASN A 85 -0.18 -30.32 -22.07
N SER A 86 -0.70 -31.40 -21.55
CA SER A 86 0.08 -32.36 -20.76
C SER A 86 0.61 -33.57 -21.60
#